data_4dc1679382951359ca0ae79a82df612d
#
_entry.id   4dc1679382951359ca0ae79a82df612d
#
_cell.length_a   1.000
_cell.length_b   1.000
_cell.length_c   1.000
_cell.angle_alpha   90.00
_cell.angle_beta   90.00
_cell.angle_gamma   90.00
#
_symmetry.space_group_name_H-M   'P 1'
#
loop_
_entity.id
_entity.type
_entity.pdbx_description
1 polymer ?
#
loop_
_entity_poly.entity_id
_entity_poly.type
_entity_poly.pdbx_seq_one_letter_code
_entity_poly.pdbx_strand_id
1 'polypeptide(L)'
;RVDLENKLVSLCIKNLQNDLRNILNSKLILIEQNNNDASYCSKIDKLSGKIDFTKESTREIFQKFKAFVGWPGLYFEKNNTPIKIHGLKEYNGNKEALKENNFRFIEEGIAVKTSDSVLVITHLQFPGRRIISASDAVNSHAKFFEN
;
A
#
# COMPACT_ATOMS: atom_id res chain seq x y z
N ARG A 1 -5.66 3.04 -6.30
CA ARG A 1 -4.90 3.59 -7.42
C ARG A 1 -5.58 3.31 -8.76
N VAL A 2 -5.81 2.06 -9.12
CA VAL A 2 -6.41 1.67 -10.42
C VAL A 2 -7.73 2.40 -10.70
N ASP A 3 -8.64 2.45 -9.72
CA ASP A 3 -9.93 3.14 -9.86
C ASP A 3 -9.76 4.65 -10.11
N LEU A 4 -8.78 5.27 -9.46
CA LEU A 4 -8.48 6.69 -9.67
C LEU A 4 -7.92 6.93 -11.08
N GLU A 5 -6.98 6.08 -11.53
CA GLU A 5 -6.41 6.16 -12.89
C GLU A 5 -7.51 6.02 -13.94
N ASN A 6 -8.41 5.06 -13.79
CA ASN A 6 -9.55 4.87 -14.71
C ASN A 6 -10.50 6.08 -14.75
N LYS A 7 -10.78 6.68 -13.58
CA LYS A 7 -11.60 7.90 -13.51
C LYS A 7 -10.92 9.09 -14.20
N LEU A 8 -9.62 9.27 -14.00
CA LEU A 8 -8.87 10.35 -14.63
C LEU A 8 -8.81 10.18 -16.15
N VAL A 9 -8.56 8.97 -16.64
CA VAL A 9 -8.59 8.65 -18.07
C VAL A 9 -9.96 8.96 -18.68
N SER A 10 -11.04 8.53 -18.02
CA SER A 10 -12.41 8.78 -18.49
C SER A 10 -12.73 10.27 -18.54
N LEU A 11 -12.29 11.05 -17.54
CA LEU A 11 -12.44 12.52 -17.53
C LEU A 11 -11.65 13.18 -18.66
N CYS A 12 -10.43 12.74 -18.88
CA CYS A 12 -9.59 13.24 -19.97
C CYS A 12 -10.24 13.00 -21.34
N ILE A 13 -10.67 11.78 -21.61
CA ILE A 13 -11.32 11.43 -22.87
C ILE A 13 -12.59 12.28 -23.09
N LYS A 14 -13.40 12.48 -22.05
CA LYS A 14 -14.63 13.25 -22.12
C LYS A 14 -14.39 14.73 -22.47
N ASN A 15 -13.35 15.34 -21.96
CA ASN A 15 -13.13 16.78 -22.03
C ASN A 15 -12.10 17.20 -23.09
N LEU A 16 -11.14 16.33 -23.44
CA LEU A 16 -9.98 16.64 -24.25
C LEU A 16 -10.31 17.37 -25.56
N GLN A 17 -11.31 16.90 -26.31
CA GLN A 17 -11.66 17.49 -27.60
C GLN A 17 -12.15 18.93 -27.46
N ASN A 18 -12.98 19.18 -26.44
CA ASN A 18 -13.51 20.52 -26.17
C ASN A 18 -12.42 21.46 -25.64
N ASP A 19 -11.57 20.97 -24.75
CA ASP A 19 -10.46 21.73 -24.17
C ASP A 19 -9.45 22.13 -25.25
N LEU A 20 -9.09 21.21 -26.16
CA LEU A 20 -8.23 21.50 -27.31
C LEU A 20 -8.83 22.56 -28.23
N ARG A 21 -10.12 22.48 -28.53
CA ARG A 21 -10.81 23.52 -29.33
C ARG A 21 -10.78 24.87 -28.66
N ASN A 22 -10.98 24.92 -27.34
CA ASN A 22 -10.96 26.18 -26.58
C ASN A 22 -9.57 26.77 -26.53
N ILE A 23 -8.51 25.97 -26.42
CA ILE A 23 -7.11 26.40 -26.48
C ILE A 23 -6.83 27.00 -27.88
N LEU A 24 -7.13 26.25 -28.95
CA LEU A 24 -6.87 26.68 -30.33
C LEU A 24 -7.61 27.96 -30.71
N ASN A 25 -8.80 28.17 -30.16
CA ASN A 25 -9.60 29.35 -30.43
C ASN A 25 -9.36 30.50 -29.44
N SER A 26 -8.34 30.43 -28.61
CA SER A 26 -8.01 31.43 -27.57
C SER A 26 -9.17 31.78 -26.64
N LYS A 27 -10.05 30.80 -26.37
CA LYS A 27 -11.22 30.98 -25.49
C LYS A 27 -10.94 30.65 -24.02
N LEU A 28 -9.75 30.13 -23.70
CA LEU A 28 -9.37 29.82 -22.31
C LEU A 28 -8.78 31.08 -21.66
N ILE A 29 -9.30 31.38 -20.47
CA ILE A 29 -8.70 32.36 -19.58
C ILE A 29 -7.62 31.62 -18.79
N LEU A 30 -6.38 32.00 -18.98
CA LEU A 30 -5.25 31.47 -18.21
C LEU A 30 -5.25 32.07 -16.82
N ILE A 31 -5.18 31.22 -15.80
CA ILE A 31 -5.09 31.63 -14.40
C ILE A 31 -3.66 31.35 -13.95
N GLU A 32 -2.99 32.39 -13.44
CA GLU A 32 -1.65 32.24 -12.87
C GLU A 32 -1.70 31.37 -11.59
N GLN A 33 -0.77 30.44 -11.47
CA GLN A 33 -0.66 29.62 -10.26
C GLN A 33 -0.13 30.43 -9.08
N ASN A 34 -0.73 30.26 -7.91
CA ASN A 34 -0.19 30.83 -6.69
C ASN A 34 0.95 29.92 -6.17
N ASN A 35 2.17 30.36 -6.31
CA ASN A 35 3.35 29.61 -5.88
C ASN A 35 3.39 29.36 -4.35
N ASN A 36 2.68 30.16 -3.54
CA ASN A 36 2.60 29.96 -2.10
C ASN A 36 1.76 28.73 -1.72
N ASP A 37 0.88 28.27 -2.62
CA ASP A 37 0.05 27.08 -2.43
C ASP A 37 0.69 25.83 -3.03
N ALA A 38 1.90 25.94 -3.59
CA ALA A 38 2.58 24.83 -4.20
C ALA A 38 3.01 23.78 -3.17
N SER A 39 2.72 22.52 -3.44
CA SER A 39 3.24 21.38 -2.69
C SER A 39 4.16 20.53 -3.55
N TYR A 40 5.21 20.02 -2.93
CA TYR A 40 6.22 19.21 -3.62
C TYR A 40 6.21 17.78 -3.08
N CYS A 41 6.39 16.81 -3.98
CA CYS A 41 6.59 15.41 -3.59
C CYS A 41 7.91 14.89 -4.18
N SER A 42 8.55 13.99 -3.48
CA SER A 42 9.73 13.28 -3.97
C SER A 42 9.34 12.18 -4.98
N LYS A 43 10.30 11.77 -5.78
CA LYS A 43 10.13 10.60 -6.65
C LYS A 43 9.96 9.34 -5.80
N ILE A 44 8.94 8.55 -6.12
CA ILE A 44 8.74 7.24 -5.49
C ILE A 44 9.87 6.30 -5.92
N ASP A 45 10.43 5.56 -4.99
CA ASP A 45 11.45 4.54 -5.19
C ASP A 45 11.04 3.20 -4.56
N LYS A 46 11.91 2.20 -4.65
CA LYS A 46 11.65 0.88 -4.07
C LYS A 46 11.55 0.94 -2.54
N LEU A 47 12.32 1.81 -1.89
CA LEU A 47 12.34 1.94 -0.42
C LEU A 47 11.04 2.56 0.10
N SER A 48 10.35 3.36 -0.73
CA SER A 48 9.04 3.92 -0.40
C SER A 48 8.00 2.83 -0.05
N GLY A 49 8.17 1.61 -0.57
CA GLY A 49 7.32 0.46 -0.26
C GLY A 49 7.70 -0.30 1.01
N LYS A 50 8.83 0.03 1.67
CA LYS A 50 9.20 -0.58 2.93
C LYS A 50 8.30 -0.07 4.04
N ILE A 51 7.83 -0.99 4.89
CA ILE A 51 7.04 -0.65 6.08
C ILE A 51 7.74 -1.15 7.34
N ASP A 52 7.53 -0.39 8.42
CA ASP A 52 7.96 -0.74 9.77
C ASP A 52 6.72 -0.77 10.66
N PHE A 53 6.26 -1.97 11.01
CA PHE A 53 5.07 -2.16 11.83
C PHE A 53 5.14 -1.48 13.20
N THR A 54 6.33 -1.24 13.73
CA THR A 54 6.51 -0.60 15.05
C THR A 54 6.34 0.91 14.99
N LYS A 55 6.53 1.52 13.83
CA LYS A 55 6.53 2.98 13.65
C LYS A 55 5.29 3.49 12.93
N GLU A 56 4.74 2.67 12.03
CA GLU A 56 3.63 3.08 11.17
C GLU A 56 2.29 2.59 11.72
N SER A 57 1.29 3.46 11.65
CA SER A 57 -0.09 3.13 12.01
C SER A 57 -0.73 2.20 10.98
N THR A 58 -1.73 1.45 11.43
CA THR A 58 -2.55 0.62 10.53
C THR A 58 -3.09 1.43 9.35
N ARG A 59 -3.56 2.65 9.61
CA ARG A 59 -4.09 3.55 8.56
C ARG A 59 -3.04 3.91 7.52
N GLU A 60 -1.83 4.28 7.95
CA GLU A 60 -0.73 4.63 7.03
C GLU A 60 -0.33 3.43 6.16
N ILE A 61 -0.21 2.25 6.77
CA ILE A 61 0.11 1.02 6.04
C ILE A 61 -0.97 0.71 4.99
N PHE A 62 -2.26 0.82 5.32
CA PHE A 62 -3.35 0.65 4.36
C PHE A 62 -3.34 1.69 3.24
N GLN A 63 -3.03 2.96 3.56
CA GLN A 63 -2.90 4.00 2.54
C GLN A 63 -1.75 3.70 1.58
N LYS A 64 -0.57 3.33 2.10
CA LYS A 64 0.57 2.89 1.28
C LYS A 64 0.20 1.66 0.43
N PHE A 65 -0.49 0.67 1.00
CA PHE A 65 -0.93 -0.51 0.28
C PHE A 65 -1.80 -0.16 -0.92
N LYS A 66 -2.76 0.75 -0.77
CA LYS A 66 -3.62 1.23 -1.86
C LYS A 66 -2.86 2.08 -2.89
N ALA A 67 -1.94 2.92 -2.43
CA ALA A 67 -1.17 3.81 -3.30
C ALA A 67 -0.14 3.08 -4.16
N PHE A 68 0.54 2.08 -3.58
CA PHE A 68 1.68 1.40 -4.20
C PHE A 68 1.33 0.10 -4.91
N VAL A 69 0.04 -0.12 -5.23
CA VAL A 69 -0.38 -1.27 -6.06
C VAL A 69 0.42 -1.30 -7.37
N GLY A 70 1.00 -2.46 -7.66
CA GLY A 70 1.84 -2.69 -8.83
C GLY A 70 3.31 -2.31 -8.58
N TRP A 71 3.60 -1.08 -8.28
CA TRP A 71 4.96 -0.62 -8.00
C TRP A 71 4.95 0.56 -7.01
N PRO A 72 5.86 0.57 -6.02
CA PRO A 72 6.87 -0.43 -5.69
C PRO A 72 6.32 -1.70 -5.03
N GLY A 73 5.03 -1.70 -4.64
CA GLY A 73 4.44 -2.69 -3.77
C GLY A 73 4.83 -2.46 -2.30
N LEU A 74 4.17 -3.14 -1.36
CA LEU A 74 4.52 -3.11 0.05
C LEU A 74 5.39 -4.30 0.42
N TYR A 75 6.37 -4.06 1.28
CA TYR A 75 7.17 -5.14 1.88
C TYR A 75 7.67 -4.76 3.27
N PHE A 76 7.90 -5.76 4.09
CA PHE A 76 8.61 -5.64 5.36
C PHE A 76 9.83 -6.56 5.36
N GLU A 77 10.76 -6.33 6.26
CA GLU A 77 11.93 -7.20 6.45
C GLU A 77 11.82 -7.96 7.77
N LYS A 78 12.03 -9.28 7.69
CA LYS A 78 12.22 -10.15 8.86
C LYS A 78 13.43 -11.05 8.59
N ASN A 79 14.34 -11.12 9.56
CA ASN A 79 15.58 -11.90 9.44
C ASN A 79 16.37 -11.58 8.14
N ASN A 80 16.51 -10.28 7.83
CA ASN A 80 17.15 -9.77 6.60
C ASN A 80 16.50 -10.25 5.29
N THR A 81 15.28 -10.76 5.35
CA THR A 81 14.53 -11.24 4.18
C THR A 81 13.38 -10.30 3.90
N PRO A 82 13.31 -9.66 2.72
CA PRO A 82 12.19 -8.80 2.34
C PRO A 82 10.99 -9.66 1.93
N ILE A 83 9.87 -9.50 2.62
CA ILE A 83 8.61 -10.19 2.34
C ILE A 83 7.62 -9.20 1.77
N LYS A 84 7.16 -9.42 0.54
CA LYS A 84 6.14 -8.57 -0.08
C LYS A 84 4.76 -8.92 0.45
N ILE A 85 3.93 -7.88 0.62
CA ILE A 85 2.54 -8.00 1.04
C ILE A 85 1.64 -7.81 -0.18
N HIS A 86 0.78 -8.79 -0.43
CA HIS A 86 -0.18 -8.77 -1.53
C HIS A 86 -1.65 -8.73 -1.07
N GLY A 87 -1.90 -8.88 0.22
CA GLY A 87 -3.23 -8.76 0.79
C GLY A 87 -3.19 -8.34 2.25
N LEU A 88 -4.04 -7.38 2.61
CA LEU A 88 -4.23 -6.87 3.97
C LEU A 88 -5.71 -6.82 4.33
N LYS A 89 -6.00 -7.05 5.62
CA LYS A 89 -7.32 -6.85 6.24
C LYS A 89 -7.17 -6.11 7.56
N GLU A 90 -8.23 -5.45 7.99
CA GLU A 90 -8.36 -4.96 9.37
C GLU A 90 -8.57 -6.14 10.31
N TYR A 91 -8.04 -6.02 11.52
CA TYR A 91 -8.22 -7.01 12.55
C TYR A 91 -9.36 -6.62 13.47
N ASN A 92 -10.36 -7.50 13.58
CA ASN A 92 -11.57 -7.28 14.39
C ASN A 92 -11.56 -8.06 15.71
N GLY A 93 -10.45 -8.73 16.06
CA GLY A 93 -10.31 -9.52 17.28
C GLY A 93 -9.71 -8.75 18.47
N ASN A 94 -9.37 -9.48 19.53
CA ASN A 94 -8.73 -8.92 20.74
C ASN A 94 -7.29 -8.44 20.41
N LYS A 95 -7.08 -7.13 20.45
CA LYS A 95 -5.82 -6.46 20.12
C LYS A 95 -4.74 -6.61 21.19
N GLU A 96 -5.13 -6.85 22.45
CA GLU A 96 -4.21 -6.95 23.59
C GLU A 96 -3.39 -8.25 23.60
N ALA A 97 -3.82 -9.26 22.86
CA ALA A 97 -3.17 -10.57 22.79
C ALA A 97 -1.87 -10.59 21.97
N LEU A 98 -1.53 -9.50 21.28
CA LEU A 98 -0.34 -9.40 20.41
C LEU A 98 0.71 -8.50 21.06
N LYS A 99 1.91 -9.04 21.26
CA LYS A 99 3.11 -8.28 21.67
C LYS A 99 3.70 -7.55 20.45
N GLU A 100 4.47 -6.51 20.69
CA GLU A 100 5.21 -5.81 19.63
C GLU A 100 6.11 -6.76 18.85
N ASN A 101 6.20 -6.56 17.53
CA ASN A 101 7.00 -7.36 16.59
C ASN A 101 6.64 -8.85 16.49
N ASN A 102 5.52 -9.29 17.09
CA ASN A 102 5.10 -10.67 16.98
C ASN A 102 4.09 -10.87 15.86
N PHE A 103 4.37 -11.86 15.03
CA PHE A 103 3.45 -12.40 14.05
C PHE A 103 2.66 -13.54 14.70
N ARG A 104 1.35 -13.48 14.61
CA ARG A 104 0.48 -14.53 15.13
C ARG A 104 -0.38 -15.08 14.00
N PHE A 105 -0.35 -16.38 13.85
CA PHE A 105 -1.27 -17.06 12.95
C PHE A 105 -2.67 -17.10 13.53
N ILE A 106 -3.63 -16.66 12.74
CA ILE A 106 -5.07 -16.68 13.04
C ILE A 106 -5.81 -17.24 11.82
N GLU A 107 -7.09 -17.55 11.96
CA GLU A 107 -7.89 -18.12 10.85
C GLU A 107 -7.88 -17.22 9.60
N GLU A 108 -7.96 -15.90 9.79
CA GLU A 108 -8.01 -14.93 8.68
C GLU A 108 -6.65 -14.62 8.04
N GLY A 109 -5.55 -15.08 8.64
CA GLY A 109 -4.20 -14.81 8.12
C GLY A 109 -3.11 -14.68 9.18
N ILE A 110 -2.17 -13.79 8.95
CA ILE A 110 -1.08 -13.48 9.87
C ILE A 110 -1.35 -12.12 10.50
N ALA A 111 -1.75 -12.12 11.77
CA ALA A 111 -1.95 -10.91 12.55
C ALA A 111 -0.59 -10.33 12.96
N VAL A 112 -0.42 -9.02 12.82
CA VAL A 112 0.78 -8.29 13.24
C VAL A 112 0.39 -6.97 13.90
N LYS A 113 1.03 -6.65 15.02
CA LYS A 113 0.82 -5.40 15.74
C LYS A 113 1.49 -4.25 14.99
N THR A 114 0.77 -3.16 14.82
CA THR A 114 1.27 -1.88 14.31
C THR A 114 1.51 -0.90 15.47
N SER A 115 1.93 0.32 15.19
CA SER A 115 2.15 1.33 16.23
C SER A 115 0.87 1.68 17.03
N ASP A 116 -0.30 1.53 16.43
CA ASP A 116 -1.60 1.93 17.00
C ASP A 116 -2.64 0.80 17.13
N SER A 117 -2.47 -0.30 16.38
CA SER A 117 -3.49 -1.36 16.31
C SER A 117 -2.90 -2.68 15.86
N VAL A 118 -3.71 -3.48 15.17
CA VAL A 118 -3.33 -4.77 14.57
C VAL A 118 -3.87 -4.82 13.15
N LEU A 119 -3.09 -5.35 12.23
CA LEU A 119 -3.53 -5.69 10.88
C LEU A 119 -3.35 -7.19 10.60
N VAL A 120 -4.00 -7.68 9.56
CA VAL A 120 -3.89 -9.06 9.11
C VAL A 120 -3.34 -9.12 7.70
N ILE A 121 -2.22 -9.81 7.52
CA ILE A 121 -1.65 -10.14 6.21
C ILE A 121 -2.36 -11.40 5.72
N THR A 122 -3.02 -11.31 4.56
CA THR A 122 -3.75 -12.44 3.97
C THR A 122 -2.98 -13.13 2.85
N HIS A 123 -2.14 -12.39 2.12
CA HIS A 123 -1.30 -12.91 1.04
C HIS A 123 0.08 -12.25 1.09
N LEU A 124 1.11 -13.04 0.86
CA LEU A 124 2.49 -12.59 0.89
C LEU A 124 3.35 -13.30 -0.14
N GLN A 125 4.56 -12.80 -0.36
CA GLN A 125 5.50 -13.37 -1.32
C GLN A 125 6.93 -13.31 -0.78
N PHE A 126 7.56 -14.47 -0.68
CA PHE A 126 9.00 -14.59 -0.41
C PHE A 126 9.82 -14.28 -1.66
N PRO A 127 11.10 -13.86 -1.52
CA PRO A 127 11.98 -13.59 -2.65
C PRO A 127 12.08 -14.79 -3.60
N GLY A 128 11.90 -14.54 -4.90
CA GLY A 128 11.98 -15.57 -5.93
C GLY A 128 10.87 -16.63 -5.89
N ARG A 129 9.83 -16.45 -5.06
CA ARG A 129 8.70 -17.39 -4.95
C ARG A 129 7.42 -16.77 -5.52
N ARG A 130 6.39 -17.61 -5.70
CA ARG A 130 5.03 -17.16 -6.06
C ARG A 130 4.34 -16.53 -4.84
N ILE A 131 3.30 -15.79 -5.12
CA ILE A 131 2.38 -15.29 -4.07
C ILE A 131 1.68 -16.50 -3.43
N ILE A 132 1.63 -16.51 -2.11
CA ILE A 132 0.96 -17.54 -1.31
C ILE A 132 -0.03 -16.91 -0.35
N SER A 133 -1.04 -17.68 0.06
CA SER A 133 -1.93 -17.28 1.14
C SER A 133 -1.20 -17.33 2.49
N ALA A 134 -1.73 -16.64 3.48
CA ALA A 134 -1.20 -16.73 4.84
C ALA A 134 -1.31 -18.17 5.41
N SER A 135 -2.37 -18.91 5.07
CA SER A 135 -2.52 -20.33 5.45
C SER A 135 -1.44 -21.22 4.85
N ASP A 136 -1.07 -21.00 3.59
CA ASP A 136 0.05 -21.74 2.97
C ASP A 136 1.39 -21.37 3.62
N ALA A 137 1.55 -20.10 4.04
CA ALA A 137 2.74 -19.66 4.76
C ALA A 137 2.87 -20.32 6.15
N VAL A 138 1.75 -20.54 6.85
CA VAL A 138 1.74 -21.31 8.12
C VAL A 138 2.31 -22.70 7.87
N ASN A 139 1.83 -23.41 6.85
CA ASN A 139 2.23 -24.79 6.59
C ASN A 139 3.69 -24.93 6.13
N SER A 140 4.19 -23.96 5.37
CA SER A 140 5.50 -24.05 4.73
C SER A 140 6.60 -23.24 5.42
N HIS A 141 6.26 -22.18 6.18
CA HIS A 141 7.19 -21.21 6.71
C HIS A 141 6.87 -20.80 8.16
N ALA A 142 6.19 -21.65 8.96
CA ALA A 142 5.80 -21.33 10.35
C ALA A 142 7.01 -20.84 11.17
N LYS A 143 8.10 -21.57 11.15
CA LYS A 143 9.34 -21.23 11.88
C LYS A 143 9.94 -19.87 11.50
N PHE A 144 9.67 -19.38 10.30
CA PHE A 144 10.14 -18.04 9.88
C PHE A 144 9.44 -16.93 10.64
N PHE A 145 8.18 -17.12 11.01
CA PHE A 145 7.37 -16.15 11.74
C PHE A 145 7.43 -16.31 13.25
N GLU A 146 7.88 -17.45 13.75
CA GLU A 146 8.17 -17.65 15.17
C GLU A 146 9.37 -16.79 15.59
N ASN A 147 9.37 -16.28 16.81
CA ASN A 147 10.47 -15.48 17.38
C ASN A 147 11.47 -16.36 18.08
#